data_72e3722014e087539f040d319d55ca46
#
_entry.id   72e3722014e087539f040d319d55ca46
#
_cell.length_a   1.000
_cell.length_b   1.000
_cell.length_c   1.000
_cell.angle_alpha   90.00
_cell.angle_beta   90.00
_cell.angle_gamma   90.00
#
_symmetry.space_group_name_H-M   'P 1'
#
loop_
_entity.id
_entity.type
_entity.pdbx_description
1 polymer ?
#
loop_
_entity_poly.entity_id
_entity_poly.type
_entity_poly.pdbx_seq_one_letter_code
_entity_poly.pdbx_strand_id
1 'polypeptide(L)'
;MDQSVCNGISYKETGYFSQLVLDFLAEHPHIRSFYTHSPLKPDVEALIRAKKAHPQQRDVLVKALQQQYAGLDTDPAVQRNISLLEQPDTFTICTAHQPNIFTGYLYFAYKVLQTVKMAEAWKAQYPQYDFVPVYYMGSEDNDLDELGSIYLKDQTLTWNTTQEGAVGRMRPEGLDALIAQVEKLLGYGEHAEELVQLLRKAYLGHDNIQEATLYLVNALFGRYGVVVLIPDTPLFKQQYIPVMREELWHQTSHKLVSDTI
;
A
#
# COMPACT_ATOMS: atom_id res chain seq x y z
N MET A 1 8.51 -23.30 -24.95
CA MET A 1 8.59 -22.20 -23.96
C MET A 1 9.39 -21.09 -24.61
N ASP A 2 8.69 -20.05 -24.98
CA ASP A 2 9.30 -18.89 -25.62
C ASP A 2 10.24 -18.22 -24.60
N GLN A 3 11.52 -18.19 -24.91
CA GLN A 3 12.49 -17.46 -24.06
C GLN A 3 12.29 -15.97 -24.36
N SER A 4 11.50 -15.30 -23.55
CA SER A 4 11.41 -13.84 -23.59
C SER A 4 12.80 -13.26 -23.33
N VAL A 5 13.36 -12.58 -24.31
CA VAL A 5 14.62 -11.85 -24.18
C VAL A 5 14.34 -10.59 -23.36
N CYS A 6 14.87 -10.55 -22.14
CA CYS A 6 14.79 -9.38 -21.29
C CYS A 6 16.07 -8.52 -21.50
N ASN A 7 15.92 -7.33 -22.09
CA ASN A 7 16.98 -6.35 -22.21
C ASN A 7 16.80 -5.31 -21.10
N GLY A 8 17.79 -5.20 -20.20
CA GLY A 8 17.82 -4.17 -19.16
C GLY A 8 18.46 -2.88 -19.67
N ILE A 9 17.82 -1.74 -19.41
CA ILE A 9 18.42 -0.41 -19.59
C ILE A 9 18.74 0.11 -18.18
N SER A 10 19.95 0.63 -17.97
CA SER A 10 20.32 1.17 -16.68
C SER A 10 19.53 2.45 -16.36
N TYR A 11 19.22 2.69 -15.09
CA TYR A 11 18.54 3.91 -14.66
C TYR A 11 19.25 5.18 -15.14
N LYS A 12 20.59 5.16 -15.17
CA LYS A 12 21.41 6.28 -15.66
C LYS A 12 21.18 6.55 -17.16
N GLU A 13 21.08 5.49 -17.98
CA GLU A 13 20.88 5.62 -19.44
C GLU A 13 19.49 6.13 -19.80
N THR A 14 18.49 5.97 -18.93
CA THR A 14 17.15 6.49 -19.18
C THR A 14 17.06 8.00 -19.12
N GLY A 15 17.96 8.67 -18.37
CA GLY A 15 17.94 10.13 -18.17
C GLY A 15 16.79 10.66 -17.30
N TYR A 16 15.94 9.79 -16.74
CA TYR A 16 14.78 10.20 -15.95
C TYR A 16 15.00 10.33 -14.44
N PHE A 17 16.14 9.83 -13.94
CA PHE A 17 16.39 9.75 -12.51
C PHE A 17 17.37 10.82 -12.04
N SER A 18 17.09 11.41 -10.86
CA SER A 18 18.00 12.36 -10.22
C SER A 18 19.31 11.68 -9.80
N GLN A 19 20.38 12.48 -9.63
CA GLN A 19 21.66 11.96 -9.17
C GLN A 19 21.54 11.27 -7.81
N LEU A 20 20.69 11.78 -6.89
CA LEU A 20 20.44 11.17 -5.59
C LEU A 20 19.92 9.71 -5.72
N VAL A 21 18.98 9.47 -6.65
CA VAL A 21 18.47 8.12 -6.91
C VAL A 21 19.57 7.22 -7.48
N LEU A 22 20.37 7.73 -8.40
CA LEU A 22 21.48 6.98 -8.99
C LEU A 22 22.53 6.62 -7.94
N ASP A 23 22.87 7.55 -7.05
CA ASP A 23 23.82 7.35 -5.96
C ASP A 23 23.28 6.35 -4.92
N PHE A 24 21.98 6.40 -4.61
CA PHE A 24 21.34 5.44 -3.72
C PHE A 24 21.40 4.02 -4.28
N LEU A 25 21.07 3.85 -5.57
CA LEU A 25 21.15 2.54 -6.23
C LEU A 25 22.58 2.05 -6.40
N ALA A 26 23.55 2.95 -6.58
CA ALA A 26 24.97 2.61 -6.62
C ALA A 26 25.61 2.43 -5.24
N GLU A 27 24.88 2.65 -4.15
CA GLU A 27 25.38 2.63 -2.76
C GLU A 27 26.58 3.58 -2.57
N HIS A 28 26.51 4.78 -3.16
CA HIS A 28 27.60 5.73 -3.17
C HIS A 28 28.01 6.16 -1.74
N PRO A 29 29.31 6.21 -1.39
CA PRO A 29 29.78 6.44 -0.02
C PRO A 29 29.24 7.72 0.64
N HIS A 30 29.06 8.81 -0.10
CA HIS A 30 28.65 10.10 0.48
C HIS A 30 27.18 10.13 0.98
N ILE A 31 26.31 9.22 0.50
CA ILE A 31 24.95 9.11 1.01
C ILE A 31 24.75 7.90 1.93
N ARG A 32 25.79 7.09 2.16
CA ARG A 32 25.69 5.84 2.93
C ARG A 32 25.30 6.06 4.39
N SER A 33 25.58 7.23 4.96
CA SER A 33 25.18 7.62 6.32
C SER A 33 23.68 7.82 6.51
N PHE A 34 22.91 7.99 5.43
CA PHE A 34 21.47 8.24 5.48
C PHE A 34 20.62 6.96 5.46
N TYR A 35 21.22 5.79 5.27
CA TYR A 35 20.49 4.51 5.31
C TYR A 35 21.36 3.39 5.87
N THR A 36 20.72 2.43 6.54
CA THR A 36 21.43 1.35 7.23
C THR A 36 21.62 0.11 6.36
N HIS A 37 20.62 -0.19 5.51
CA HIS A 37 20.59 -1.43 4.73
C HIS A 37 20.66 -1.15 3.23
N SER A 38 21.32 -2.05 2.47
CA SER A 38 21.34 -1.97 1.01
C SER A 38 19.94 -2.00 0.42
N PRO A 39 19.60 -1.10 -0.52
CA PRO A 39 18.31 -1.13 -1.21
C PRO A 39 18.17 -2.31 -2.17
N LEU A 40 19.29 -2.80 -2.72
CA LEU A 40 19.29 -3.85 -3.75
C LEU A 40 19.55 -5.25 -3.19
N LYS A 41 20.31 -5.34 -2.10
CA LYS A 41 20.71 -6.60 -1.46
C LYS A 41 20.55 -6.48 0.06
N PRO A 42 19.30 -6.41 0.57
CA PRO A 42 19.05 -6.28 1.99
C PRO A 42 19.55 -7.53 2.73
N ASP A 43 20.29 -7.34 3.82
CA ASP A 43 20.54 -8.41 4.80
C ASP A 43 19.25 -8.62 5.62
N VAL A 44 18.43 -9.59 5.18
CA VAL A 44 17.12 -9.88 5.78
C VAL A 44 17.26 -10.30 7.25
N GLU A 45 18.30 -11.04 7.61
CA GLU A 45 18.50 -11.44 9.01
C GLU A 45 18.88 -10.24 9.89
N ALA A 46 19.67 -9.30 9.38
CA ALA A 46 19.97 -8.06 10.10
C ALA A 46 18.71 -7.19 10.27
N LEU A 47 17.86 -7.10 9.25
CA LEU A 47 16.55 -6.43 9.33
C LEU A 47 15.66 -7.07 10.39
N ILE A 48 15.57 -8.40 10.41
CA ILE A 48 14.80 -9.17 11.41
C ILE A 48 15.34 -8.92 12.82
N ARG A 49 16.66 -9.00 13.02
CA ARG A 49 17.27 -8.70 14.32
C ARG A 49 16.96 -7.28 14.79
N ALA A 50 17.07 -6.29 13.91
CA ALA A 50 16.74 -4.90 14.21
C ALA A 50 15.27 -4.74 14.58
N LYS A 51 14.34 -5.37 13.84
CA LYS A 51 12.91 -5.35 14.16
C LYS A 51 12.58 -6.00 15.50
N LYS A 52 13.20 -7.14 15.82
CA LYS A 52 13.01 -7.84 17.10
C LYS A 52 13.52 -7.02 18.31
N ALA A 53 14.51 -6.16 18.10
CA ALA A 53 15.04 -5.29 19.15
C ALA A 53 14.08 -4.12 19.53
N HIS A 54 13.08 -3.82 18.68
CA HIS A 54 12.11 -2.77 18.97
C HIS A 54 10.78 -3.35 19.51
N PRO A 55 10.16 -2.73 20.52
CA PRO A 55 8.85 -3.14 21.01
C PRO A 55 7.82 -3.14 19.90
N GLN A 56 7.02 -4.19 19.86
CA GLN A 56 5.96 -4.39 18.86
C GLN A 56 4.63 -4.53 19.59
N GLN A 57 3.64 -3.68 19.28
CA GLN A 57 2.29 -3.80 19.83
C GLN A 57 1.41 -4.65 18.88
N ARG A 58 1.76 -5.93 18.78
CA ARG A 58 1.11 -6.87 17.86
C ARG A 58 -0.36 -7.12 18.20
N ASP A 59 -0.70 -7.15 19.48
CA ASP A 59 -2.07 -7.26 19.98
C ASP A 59 -2.95 -6.11 19.50
N VAL A 60 -2.45 -4.88 19.54
CA VAL A 60 -3.16 -3.70 19.01
C VAL A 60 -3.35 -3.80 17.51
N LEU A 61 -2.29 -4.21 16.78
CA LEU A 61 -2.34 -4.38 15.32
C LEU A 61 -3.40 -5.43 14.92
N VAL A 62 -3.34 -6.61 15.52
CA VAL A 62 -4.25 -7.71 15.17
C VAL A 62 -5.68 -7.36 15.55
N LYS A 63 -5.91 -6.77 16.73
CA LYS A 63 -7.23 -6.30 17.14
C LYS A 63 -7.80 -5.27 16.16
N ALA A 64 -7.00 -4.31 15.72
CA ALA A 64 -7.43 -3.30 14.77
C ALA A 64 -7.79 -3.92 13.41
N LEU A 65 -6.98 -4.86 12.92
CA LEU A 65 -7.25 -5.57 11.68
C LEU A 65 -8.50 -6.46 11.78
N GLN A 66 -8.69 -7.18 12.88
CA GLN A 66 -9.90 -7.97 13.12
C GLN A 66 -11.17 -7.09 13.10
N GLN A 67 -11.11 -5.90 13.70
CA GLN A 67 -12.22 -4.95 13.64
C GLN A 67 -12.45 -4.40 12.22
N GLN A 68 -11.38 -4.06 11.51
CA GLN A 68 -11.44 -3.55 10.14
C GLN A 68 -12.05 -4.56 9.17
N TYR A 69 -11.75 -5.86 9.35
CA TYR A 69 -12.23 -6.93 8.49
C TYR A 69 -13.55 -7.57 8.99
N ALA A 70 -14.12 -7.08 10.10
CA ALA A 70 -15.37 -7.62 10.62
C ALA A 70 -16.53 -7.46 9.62
N GLY A 71 -17.16 -8.57 9.25
CA GLY A 71 -18.27 -8.59 8.29
C GLY A 71 -17.87 -8.56 6.82
N LEU A 72 -16.57 -8.46 6.51
CA LEU A 72 -16.07 -8.55 5.14
C LEU A 72 -15.85 -10.02 4.75
N ASP A 73 -16.37 -10.41 3.60
CA ASP A 73 -16.05 -11.73 3.01
C ASP A 73 -14.59 -11.71 2.54
N THR A 74 -13.79 -12.58 3.15
CA THR A 74 -12.33 -12.62 2.93
C THR A 74 -11.85 -14.01 2.59
N ASP A 75 -10.82 -14.08 1.74
CA ASP A 75 -10.12 -15.33 1.52
C ASP A 75 -9.49 -15.85 2.84
N PRO A 76 -9.53 -17.17 3.10
CA PRO A 76 -8.88 -17.77 4.28
C PRO A 76 -7.40 -17.39 4.44
N ALA A 77 -6.70 -17.09 3.35
CA ALA A 77 -5.32 -16.64 3.37
C ALA A 77 -5.15 -15.29 4.10
N VAL A 78 -6.11 -14.37 3.95
CA VAL A 78 -6.09 -13.08 4.66
C VAL A 78 -6.26 -13.29 6.16
N GLN A 79 -7.26 -14.09 6.56
CA GLN A 79 -7.52 -14.39 7.98
C GLN A 79 -6.35 -15.09 8.65
N ARG A 80 -5.73 -16.04 7.96
CA ARG A 80 -4.51 -16.70 8.42
C ARG A 80 -3.39 -15.69 8.62
N ASN A 81 -3.17 -14.79 7.65
CA ASN A 81 -2.11 -13.79 7.72
C ASN A 81 -2.33 -12.78 8.85
N ILE A 82 -3.58 -12.34 9.09
CA ILE A 82 -3.91 -11.50 10.25
C ILE A 82 -3.55 -12.22 11.55
N SER A 83 -3.91 -13.51 11.68
CA SER A 83 -3.59 -14.30 12.87
C SER A 83 -2.08 -14.51 13.04
N LEU A 84 -1.33 -14.71 11.95
CA LEU A 84 0.13 -14.85 11.98
C LEU A 84 0.82 -13.60 12.54
N LEU A 85 0.25 -12.41 12.37
CA LEU A 85 0.84 -11.15 12.88
C LEU A 85 0.95 -11.11 14.42
N GLU A 86 0.25 -11.96 15.16
CA GLU A 86 0.44 -12.13 16.62
C GLU A 86 1.80 -12.77 16.95
N GLN A 87 2.34 -13.57 16.04
CA GLN A 87 3.53 -14.38 16.32
C GLN A 87 4.81 -13.52 16.26
N PRO A 88 5.77 -13.73 17.19
CA PRO A 88 7.00 -12.93 17.27
C PRO A 88 7.93 -13.12 16.08
N ASP A 89 7.79 -14.25 15.37
CA ASP A 89 8.59 -14.61 14.21
C ASP A 89 7.90 -14.31 12.88
N THR A 90 6.84 -13.50 12.91
CA THR A 90 6.14 -13.00 11.71
C THR A 90 6.52 -11.55 11.42
N PHE A 91 6.84 -11.25 10.16
CA PHE A 91 7.21 -9.93 9.68
C PHE A 91 6.34 -9.51 8.50
N THR A 92 6.25 -8.21 8.24
CA THR A 92 5.48 -7.67 7.13
C THR A 92 6.39 -7.28 5.98
N ILE A 93 5.95 -7.57 4.75
CA ILE A 93 6.45 -6.94 3.54
C ILE A 93 5.41 -5.92 3.13
N CYS A 94 5.75 -4.64 3.23
CA CYS A 94 4.77 -3.57 3.11
C CYS A 94 4.98 -2.74 1.85
N THR A 95 3.90 -2.45 1.13
CA THR A 95 3.84 -1.34 0.17
C THR A 95 2.82 -0.32 0.64
N ALA A 96 3.12 0.96 0.47
CA ALA A 96 2.20 2.04 0.79
C ALA A 96 1.67 2.70 -0.48
N HIS A 97 0.39 3.02 -0.50
CA HIS A 97 -0.24 3.84 -1.53
C HIS A 97 -1.53 4.46 -1.02
N GLN A 98 -1.92 5.59 -1.60
CA GLN A 98 -3.17 6.27 -1.30
C GLN A 98 -4.37 5.48 -1.88
N PRO A 99 -5.61 5.78 -1.42
CA PRO A 99 -6.81 5.13 -1.94
C PRO A 99 -7.31 5.80 -3.24
N ASN A 100 -6.54 5.65 -4.32
CA ASN A 100 -6.97 6.12 -5.63
C ASN A 100 -8.27 5.40 -6.05
N ILE A 101 -9.23 6.14 -6.63
CA ILE A 101 -10.45 5.53 -7.16
C ILE A 101 -10.09 4.43 -8.17
N PHE A 102 -10.81 3.32 -8.13
CA PHE A 102 -10.68 2.17 -9.05
C PHE A 102 -9.25 1.61 -9.15
N THR A 103 -8.44 1.73 -8.08
CA THR A 103 -7.01 1.39 -7.96
C THR A 103 -6.03 2.35 -8.66
N GLY A 104 -6.51 3.36 -9.36
CA GLY A 104 -5.64 4.32 -10.05
C GLY A 104 -4.82 3.69 -11.18
N TYR A 105 -3.54 4.03 -11.23
CA TYR A 105 -2.61 3.57 -12.25
C TYR A 105 -2.16 2.12 -12.05
N LEU A 106 -1.81 1.44 -13.13
CA LEU A 106 -1.40 0.03 -13.13
C LEU A 106 -0.24 -0.28 -12.18
N TYR A 107 0.64 0.68 -11.91
CA TYR A 107 1.76 0.46 -10.99
C TYR A 107 1.31 0.10 -9.56
N PHE A 108 0.09 0.47 -9.15
CA PHE A 108 -0.49 0.03 -7.88
C PHE A 108 -0.54 -1.50 -7.79
N ALA A 109 -1.07 -2.15 -8.83
CA ALA A 109 -1.14 -3.61 -8.90
C ALA A 109 0.26 -4.24 -8.83
N TYR A 110 1.24 -3.66 -9.55
CA TYR A 110 2.63 -4.13 -9.49
C TYR A 110 3.23 -3.99 -8.10
N LYS A 111 2.99 -2.87 -7.41
CA LYS A 111 3.47 -2.67 -6.03
C LYS A 111 2.89 -3.72 -5.08
N VAL A 112 1.59 -4.00 -5.15
CA VAL A 112 0.94 -5.01 -4.30
C VAL A 112 1.47 -6.41 -4.62
N LEU A 113 1.53 -6.79 -5.91
CA LEU A 113 2.03 -8.11 -6.32
C LEU A 113 3.52 -8.30 -6.00
N GLN A 114 4.31 -7.22 -6.00
CA GLN A 114 5.71 -7.28 -5.59
C GLN A 114 5.84 -7.65 -4.12
N THR A 115 4.98 -7.13 -3.22
CA THR A 115 5.02 -7.53 -1.81
C THR A 115 4.68 -9.00 -1.62
N VAL A 116 3.73 -9.52 -2.40
CA VAL A 116 3.38 -10.95 -2.41
C VAL A 116 4.59 -11.77 -2.83
N LYS A 117 5.22 -11.43 -3.96
CA LYS A 117 6.39 -12.15 -4.48
C LYS A 117 7.59 -12.12 -3.53
N MET A 118 7.82 -10.98 -2.88
CA MET A 118 8.88 -10.88 -1.87
C MET A 118 8.57 -11.72 -0.63
N ALA A 119 7.33 -11.72 -0.14
CA ALA A 119 6.92 -12.53 0.99
C ALA A 119 7.10 -14.03 0.70
N GLU A 120 6.69 -14.49 -0.49
CA GLU A 120 6.90 -15.87 -0.95
C GLU A 120 8.38 -16.24 -1.03
N ALA A 121 9.20 -15.38 -1.64
CA ALA A 121 10.62 -15.60 -1.82
C ALA A 121 11.37 -15.65 -0.46
N TRP A 122 11.06 -14.73 0.43
CA TRP A 122 11.68 -14.70 1.76
C TRP A 122 11.21 -15.84 2.65
N LYS A 123 9.96 -16.26 2.56
CA LYS A 123 9.48 -17.48 3.24
C LYS A 123 10.22 -18.73 2.77
N ALA A 124 10.47 -18.84 1.46
CA ALA A 124 11.23 -19.96 0.91
C ALA A 124 12.72 -19.94 1.37
N GLN A 125 13.31 -18.76 1.46
CA GLN A 125 14.70 -18.58 1.88
C GLN A 125 14.90 -18.68 3.40
N TYR A 126 13.91 -18.24 4.19
CA TYR A 126 13.93 -18.18 5.65
C TYR A 126 12.72 -18.91 6.23
N PRO A 127 12.64 -20.24 6.12
CA PRO A 127 11.45 -21.02 6.47
C PRO A 127 11.04 -20.94 7.95
N GLN A 128 11.96 -20.52 8.84
CA GLN A 128 11.72 -20.30 10.27
C GLN A 128 10.91 -19.04 10.58
N TYR A 129 10.77 -18.12 9.61
CA TYR A 129 9.99 -16.88 9.75
C TYR A 129 8.78 -16.90 8.82
N ASP A 130 7.76 -16.13 9.19
CA ASP A 130 6.62 -15.86 8.34
C ASP A 130 6.65 -14.41 7.83
N PHE A 131 6.20 -14.21 6.57
CA PHE A 131 6.18 -12.90 5.93
C PHE A 131 4.78 -12.64 5.37
N VAL A 132 4.13 -11.59 5.89
CA VAL A 132 2.79 -11.20 5.51
C VAL A 132 2.86 -10.03 4.55
N PRO A 133 2.32 -10.15 3.31
CA PRO A 133 2.22 -9.03 2.38
C PRO A 133 1.16 -8.05 2.88
N VAL A 134 1.54 -6.78 3.02
CA VAL A 134 0.67 -5.71 3.54
C VAL A 134 0.59 -4.56 2.55
N TYR A 135 -0.63 -4.12 2.27
CA TYR A 135 -0.90 -2.83 1.66
C TYR A 135 -1.28 -1.82 2.75
N TYR A 136 -0.39 -0.85 3.01
CA TYR A 136 -0.65 0.29 3.89
C TYR A 136 -1.37 1.37 3.07
N MET A 137 -2.61 1.66 3.44
CA MET A 137 -3.43 2.64 2.75
C MET A 137 -3.19 4.04 3.33
N GLY A 138 -2.67 4.97 2.52
CA GLY A 138 -2.52 6.38 2.88
C GLY A 138 -3.86 7.11 2.85
N SER A 139 -4.83 6.67 3.66
CA SER A 139 -6.23 7.12 3.61
C SER A 139 -6.46 8.56 4.08
N GLU A 140 -5.48 9.16 4.76
CA GLU A 140 -5.55 10.54 5.26
C GLU A 140 -4.99 11.58 4.27
N ASP A 141 -4.52 11.13 3.09
CA ASP A 141 -4.08 12.02 2.02
C ASP A 141 -5.27 12.84 1.48
N ASN A 142 -5.03 14.11 1.19
CA ASN A 142 -6.04 15.09 0.76
C ASN A 142 -5.87 15.56 -0.70
N ASP A 143 -4.96 14.92 -1.45
CA ASP A 143 -4.73 15.24 -2.86
C ASP A 143 -5.78 14.58 -3.77
N LEU A 144 -6.98 15.18 -3.79
CA LEU A 144 -8.08 14.68 -4.61
C LEU A 144 -7.78 14.78 -6.12
N ASP A 145 -7.00 15.75 -6.55
CA ASP A 145 -6.63 15.94 -7.96
C ASP A 145 -5.86 14.73 -8.50
N GLU A 146 -4.97 14.17 -7.67
CA GLU A 146 -4.26 12.94 -7.99
C GLU A 146 -5.16 11.70 -7.81
N LEU A 147 -5.85 11.59 -6.66
CA LEU A 147 -6.54 10.38 -6.25
C LEU A 147 -7.89 10.16 -6.93
N GLY A 148 -8.51 11.25 -7.39
CA GLY A 148 -9.85 11.26 -8.01
C GLY A 148 -9.85 11.01 -9.51
N SER A 149 -8.73 10.57 -10.12
CA SER A 149 -8.64 10.38 -11.57
C SER A 149 -8.05 9.02 -11.94
N ILE A 150 -8.54 8.47 -13.06
CA ILE A 150 -7.97 7.29 -13.71
C ILE A 150 -7.77 7.54 -15.21
N TYR A 151 -6.83 6.81 -15.80
CA TYR A 151 -6.60 6.81 -17.23
C TYR A 151 -7.04 5.46 -17.83
N LEU A 152 -8.00 5.50 -18.75
CA LEU A 152 -8.55 4.31 -19.38
C LEU A 152 -8.80 4.55 -20.89
N LYS A 153 -8.21 3.73 -21.75
CA LYS A 153 -8.37 3.80 -23.21
C LYS A 153 -8.24 5.23 -23.77
N ASP A 154 -7.09 5.85 -23.49
CA ASP A 154 -6.75 7.21 -23.94
C ASP A 154 -7.66 8.34 -23.43
N GLN A 155 -8.42 8.08 -22.37
CA GLN A 155 -9.26 9.05 -21.70
C GLN A 155 -8.91 9.14 -20.22
N THR A 156 -8.88 10.37 -19.70
CA THR A 156 -8.85 10.62 -18.26
C THR A 156 -10.28 10.74 -17.76
N LEU A 157 -10.64 9.89 -16.81
CA LEU A 157 -11.90 9.93 -16.11
C LEU A 157 -11.67 10.52 -14.73
N THR A 158 -12.36 11.62 -14.42
CA THR A 158 -12.17 12.34 -13.15
C THR A 158 -13.46 12.35 -12.34
N TRP A 159 -13.35 12.06 -11.08
CA TRP A 159 -14.41 12.14 -10.10
C TRP A 159 -14.67 13.61 -9.72
N ASN A 160 -15.79 14.14 -10.17
CA ASN A 160 -16.20 15.49 -9.86
C ASN A 160 -16.95 15.52 -8.51
N THR A 161 -16.30 16.01 -7.48
CA THR A 161 -16.87 16.20 -6.14
C THR A 161 -16.41 17.53 -5.56
N THR A 162 -17.20 18.09 -4.65
CA THR A 162 -16.85 19.30 -3.88
C THR A 162 -16.41 18.96 -2.46
N GLN A 163 -16.21 17.67 -2.15
CA GLN A 163 -15.74 17.25 -0.85
C GLN A 163 -14.27 17.63 -0.68
N GLU A 164 -13.89 17.93 0.55
CA GLU A 164 -12.55 18.35 0.93
C GLU A 164 -12.01 17.52 2.11
N GLY A 165 -10.71 17.54 2.32
CA GLY A 165 -10.04 16.83 3.40
C GLY A 165 -9.54 15.45 2.98
N ALA A 166 -9.42 14.53 3.93
CA ALA A 166 -8.88 13.19 3.69
C ALA A 166 -9.74 12.39 2.70
N VAL A 167 -9.17 12.03 1.56
CA VAL A 167 -9.88 11.33 0.48
C VAL A 167 -10.47 10.00 0.96
N GLY A 168 -9.76 9.28 1.82
CA GLY A 168 -10.28 8.03 2.39
C GLY A 168 -11.59 8.16 3.14
N ARG A 169 -11.89 9.34 3.70
CA ARG A 169 -13.14 9.64 4.42
C ARG A 169 -14.27 10.18 3.55
N MET A 170 -13.96 10.55 2.31
CA MET A 170 -14.98 11.07 1.38
C MET A 170 -16.01 10.00 1.04
N ARG A 171 -17.25 10.43 0.85
CA ARG A 171 -18.32 9.57 0.39
C ARG A 171 -18.21 9.34 -1.12
N PRO A 172 -18.49 8.14 -1.63
CA PRO A 172 -18.36 7.81 -3.04
C PRO A 172 -19.51 8.39 -3.90
N GLU A 173 -20.06 9.54 -3.52
CA GLU A 173 -21.15 10.24 -4.21
C GLU A 173 -20.71 10.66 -5.61
N GLY A 174 -21.51 10.32 -6.63
CA GLY A 174 -21.21 10.63 -8.04
C GLY A 174 -20.28 9.62 -8.74
N LEU A 175 -19.75 8.62 -8.04
CA LEU A 175 -18.95 7.56 -8.66
C LEU A 175 -19.78 6.57 -9.49
N ASP A 176 -21.10 6.50 -9.28
CA ASP A 176 -22.03 5.73 -10.12
C ASP A 176 -21.97 6.17 -11.59
N ALA A 177 -21.96 7.49 -11.84
CA ALA A 177 -21.82 8.06 -13.18
C ALA A 177 -20.44 7.74 -13.80
N LEU A 178 -19.38 7.74 -12.99
CA LEU A 178 -18.04 7.41 -13.46
C LEU A 178 -17.91 5.90 -13.77
N ILE A 179 -18.51 5.03 -12.94
CA ILE A 179 -18.57 3.59 -13.20
C ILE A 179 -19.32 3.30 -14.50
N ALA A 180 -20.41 4.03 -14.80
CA ALA A 180 -21.12 3.88 -16.07
C ALA A 180 -20.26 4.28 -17.28
N GLN A 181 -19.36 5.27 -17.13
CA GLN A 181 -18.39 5.61 -18.17
C GLN A 181 -17.34 4.50 -18.35
N VAL A 182 -16.83 3.94 -17.26
CA VAL A 182 -15.91 2.79 -17.29
C VAL A 182 -16.56 1.61 -17.99
N GLU A 183 -17.81 1.26 -17.65
CA GLU A 183 -18.59 0.19 -18.29
C GLU A 183 -18.67 0.37 -19.81
N LYS A 184 -19.04 1.59 -20.25
CA LYS A 184 -19.10 1.92 -21.68
C LYS A 184 -17.75 1.78 -22.38
N LEU A 185 -16.65 2.18 -21.73
CA LEU A 185 -15.32 2.10 -22.29
C LEU A 185 -14.79 0.66 -22.34
N LEU A 186 -15.08 -0.15 -21.32
CA LEU A 186 -14.66 -1.57 -21.31
C LEU A 186 -15.39 -2.36 -22.40
N GLY A 187 -16.66 -2.01 -22.69
CA GLY A 187 -17.49 -2.73 -23.63
C GLY A 187 -18.04 -4.03 -23.07
N TYR A 188 -18.34 -4.99 -23.97
CA TYR A 188 -18.93 -6.27 -23.61
C TYR A 188 -17.84 -7.34 -23.44
N GLY A 189 -18.01 -8.19 -22.43
CA GLY A 189 -17.13 -9.33 -22.16
C GLY A 189 -17.23 -9.76 -20.71
N GLU A 190 -17.02 -11.02 -20.44
CA GLU A 190 -17.11 -11.63 -19.11
C GLU A 190 -16.29 -10.85 -18.06
N HIS A 191 -15.03 -10.59 -18.33
CA HIS A 191 -14.17 -9.84 -17.40
C HIS A 191 -14.55 -8.36 -17.28
N ALA A 192 -15.12 -7.75 -18.32
CA ALA A 192 -15.62 -6.38 -18.25
C ALA A 192 -16.81 -6.30 -17.29
N GLU A 193 -17.76 -7.23 -17.41
CA GLU A 193 -18.92 -7.31 -16.51
C GLU A 193 -18.51 -7.59 -15.07
N GLU A 194 -17.59 -8.54 -14.83
CA GLU A 194 -17.06 -8.84 -13.50
C GLU A 194 -16.42 -7.60 -12.85
N LEU A 195 -15.58 -6.86 -13.59
CA LEU A 195 -14.92 -5.66 -13.09
C LEU A 195 -15.93 -4.56 -12.76
N VAL A 196 -16.91 -4.31 -13.63
CA VAL A 196 -17.95 -3.30 -13.38
C VAL A 196 -18.78 -3.67 -12.15
N GLN A 197 -19.16 -4.93 -12.00
CA GLN A 197 -19.88 -5.40 -10.81
C GLN A 197 -19.04 -5.26 -9.54
N LEU A 198 -17.75 -5.54 -9.62
CA LEU A 198 -16.83 -5.34 -8.50
C LEU A 198 -16.73 -3.86 -8.10
N LEU A 199 -16.60 -2.94 -9.07
CA LEU A 199 -16.57 -1.50 -8.82
C LEU A 199 -17.89 -1.01 -8.20
N ARG A 200 -19.04 -1.48 -8.70
CA ARG A 200 -20.35 -1.15 -8.12
C ARG A 200 -20.46 -1.63 -6.67
N LYS A 201 -20.09 -2.87 -6.38
CA LYS A 201 -20.10 -3.40 -5.01
C LYS A 201 -19.16 -2.63 -4.09
N ALA A 202 -17.97 -2.25 -4.57
CA ALA A 202 -17.02 -1.49 -3.79
C ALA A 202 -17.53 -0.07 -3.48
N TYR A 203 -17.82 0.71 -4.50
CA TYR A 203 -18.06 2.15 -4.33
C TYR A 203 -19.53 2.54 -4.10
N LEU A 204 -20.49 1.69 -4.47
CA LEU A 204 -21.91 1.94 -4.17
C LEU A 204 -22.41 1.15 -2.97
N GLY A 205 -21.60 0.26 -2.42
CA GLY A 205 -21.93 -0.58 -1.28
C GLY A 205 -21.26 -0.16 0.03
N HIS A 206 -20.43 0.90 0.02
CA HIS A 206 -19.70 1.34 1.21
C HIS A 206 -19.84 2.85 1.43
N ASP A 207 -19.67 3.30 2.67
CA ASP A 207 -19.97 4.68 3.06
C ASP A 207 -18.85 5.66 2.70
N ASN A 208 -17.62 5.18 2.51
CA ASN A 208 -16.46 6.02 2.23
C ASN A 208 -15.43 5.33 1.32
N ILE A 209 -14.49 6.13 0.79
CA ILE A 209 -13.48 5.67 -0.17
C ILE A 209 -12.52 4.63 0.43
N GLN A 210 -12.13 4.75 1.70
CA GLN A 210 -11.21 3.78 2.31
C GLN A 210 -11.86 2.39 2.48
N GLU A 211 -13.13 2.31 2.83
CA GLU A 211 -13.86 1.04 2.91
C GLU A 211 -14.10 0.45 1.52
N ALA A 212 -14.48 1.29 0.55
CA ALA A 212 -14.60 0.87 -0.84
C ALA A 212 -13.27 0.32 -1.39
N THR A 213 -12.16 0.99 -1.09
CA THR A 213 -10.82 0.55 -1.50
C THR A 213 -10.40 -0.74 -0.77
N LEU A 214 -10.70 -0.87 0.52
CA LEU A 214 -10.48 -2.12 1.26
C LEU A 214 -11.21 -3.29 0.59
N TYR A 215 -12.49 -3.11 0.30
CA TYR A 215 -13.29 -4.13 -0.38
C TYR A 215 -12.69 -4.51 -1.74
N LEU A 216 -12.38 -3.51 -2.56
CA LEU A 216 -11.82 -3.72 -3.91
C LEU A 216 -10.48 -4.46 -3.86
N VAL A 217 -9.57 -4.03 -3.01
CA VAL A 217 -8.23 -4.65 -2.87
C VAL A 217 -8.34 -6.05 -2.30
N ASN A 218 -9.22 -6.29 -1.31
CA ASN A 218 -9.48 -7.61 -0.78
C ASN A 218 -10.01 -8.57 -1.86
N ALA A 219 -10.96 -8.12 -2.69
CA ALA A 219 -11.50 -8.93 -3.78
C ALA A 219 -10.43 -9.27 -4.84
N LEU A 220 -9.55 -8.33 -5.18
CA LEU A 220 -8.52 -8.53 -6.21
C LEU A 220 -7.32 -9.35 -5.71
N PHE A 221 -6.87 -9.11 -4.48
CA PHE A 221 -5.60 -9.63 -3.99
C PHE A 221 -5.70 -10.49 -2.72
N GLY A 222 -6.88 -10.62 -2.11
CA GLY A 222 -7.10 -11.41 -0.89
C GLY A 222 -6.68 -12.87 -1.05
N ARG A 223 -6.90 -13.48 -2.23
CA ARG A 223 -6.45 -14.85 -2.55
C ARG A 223 -4.94 -15.07 -2.40
N TYR A 224 -4.15 -13.99 -2.48
CA TYR A 224 -2.70 -14.02 -2.25
C TYR A 224 -2.32 -13.70 -0.79
N GLY A 225 -3.32 -13.56 0.09
CA GLY A 225 -3.11 -13.25 1.50
C GLY A 225 -2.72 -11.80 1.78
N VAL A 226 -2.95 -10.88 0.85
CA VAL A 226 -2.66 -9.45 1.06
C VAL A 226 -3.56 -8.89 2.15
N VAL A 227 -2.95 -8.35 3.21
CA VAL A 227 -3.64 -7.66 4.28
C VAL A 227 -3.61 -6.16 4.00
N VAL A 228 -4.77 -5.54 3.87
CA VAL A 228 -4.92 -4.08 3.80
C VAL A 228 -4.91 -3.52 5.21
N LEU A 229 -4.10 -2.49 5.45
CA LEU A 229 -4.08 -1.77 6.72
C LEU A 229 -4.50 -0.32 6.49
N ILE A 230 -5.60 0.09 7.12
CA ILE A 230 -6.09 1.47 7.16
C ILE A 230 -5.59 2.09 8.48
N PRO A 231 -4.64 3.06 8.43
CA PRO A 231 -4.08 3.65 9.65
C PRO A 231 -5.02 4.64 10.34
N ASP A 232 -6.03 5.15 9.63
CA ASP A 232 -6.98 6.14 10.13
C ASP A 232 -8.00 5.53 11.10
N THR A 233 -7.51 4.98 12.21
CA THR A 233 -8.33 4.43 13.29
C THR A 233 -7.91 4.98 14.65
N PRO A 234 -8.85 5.12 15.62
CA PRO A 234 -8.50 5.55 16.98
C PRO A 234 -7.44 4.67 17.65
N LEU A 235 -7.46 3.35 17.41
CA LEU A 235 -6.50 2.42 17.99
C LEU A 235 -5.06 2.74 17.58
N PHE A 236 -4.82 2.98 16.28
CA PHE A 236 -3.48 3.33 15.81
C PHE A 236 -3.10 4.75 16.20
N LYS A 237 -4.02 5.72 16.11
CA LYS A 237 -3.75 7.12 16.49
C LYS A 237 -3.37 7.27 17.95
N GLN A 238 -3.97 6.48 18.83
CA GLN A 238 -3.57 6.47 20.25
C GLN A 238 -2.11 6.07 20.45
N GLN A 239 -1.60 5.12 19.62
CA GLN A 239 -0.19 4.73 19.69
C GLN A 239 0.75 5.83 19.21
N TYR A 240 0.27 6.74 18.38
CA TYR A 240 1.05 7.83 17.83
C TYR A 240 1.09 9.08 18.72
N ILE A 241 0.25 9.16 19.76
CA ILE A 241 0.19 10.31 20.68
C ILE A 241 1.55 10.69 21.29
N PRO A 242 2.40 9.75 21.76
CA PRO A 242 3.72 10.10 22.30
C PRO A 242 4.62 10.79 21.27
N VAL A 243 4.61 10.32 20.01
CA VAL A 243 5.38 10.90 18.92
C VAL A 243 4.89 12.31 18.59
N MET A 244 3.58 12.51 18.49
CA MET A 244 2.99 13.84 18.26
C MET A 244 3.32 14.81 19.39
N ARG A 245 3.30 14.31 20.63
CA ARG A 245 3.65 15.12 21.80
C ARG A 245 5.11 15.54 21.78
N GLU A 246 6.04 14.62 21.45
CA GLU A 246 7.46 14.91 21.28
C GLU A 246 7.67 15.99 20.21
N GLU A 247 7.02 15.86 19.06
CA GLU A 247 7.17 16.83 17.96
C GLU A 247 6.61 18.20 18.32
N LEU A 248 5.43 18.27 18.92
CA LEU A 248 4.79 19.55 19.29
C LEU A 248 5.59 20.32 20.36
N TRP A 249 6.17 19.63 21.34
CA TRP A 249 6.89 20.31 22.46
C TRP A 249 8.38 20.47 22.22
N HIS A 250 9.02 19.54 21.51
CA HIS A 250 10.47 19.50 21.37
C HIS A 250 10.97 19.78 19.95
N GLN A 251 10.09 19.73 18.95
CA GLN A 251 10.42 19.99 17.54
C GLN A 251 11.63 19.17 17.07
N THR A 252 11.66 17.87 17.45
CA THR A 252 12.79 16.96 17.19
C THR A 252 13.06 16.82 15.70
N SER A 253 12.02 16.69 14.87
CA SER A 253 12.17 16.58 13.41
C SER A 253 12.77 17.83 12.82
N HIS A 254 12.36 19.03 13.26
CA HIS A 254 12.93 20.30 12.79
C HIS A 254 14.42 20.39 13.06
N LYS A 255 14.86 20.02 14.26
CA LYS A 255 16.29 20.04 14.64
C LYS A 255 17.10 19.09 13.76
N LEU A 256 16.64 17.81 13.63
CA LEU A 256 17.34 16.82 12.82
C LEU A 256 17.44 17.20 11.35
N VAL A 257 16.36 17.74 10.77
CA VAL A 257 16.36 18.20 9.37
C VAL A 257 17.30 19.38 9.19
N SER A 258 17.26 20.38 10.12
CA SER A 258 18.16 21.54 10.06
C SER A 258 19.64 21.17 10.18
N ASP A 259 19.96 20.14 10.98
CA ASP A 259 21.33 19.64 11.13
C ASP A 259 21.82 18.85 9.90
N THR A 260 20.87 18.41 9.04
CA THR A 260 21.16 17.58 7.86
C THR A 260 21.35 18.43 6.59
N ILE A 261 20.67 19.56 6.47
CA ILE A 261 20.74 20.50 5.33
C ILE A 261 21.95 21.42 5.48
#